data_6a172c054dca406612820e417981e1c7
#
_entry.id   6a172c054dca406612820e417981e1c7
#
_cell.length_a   1.000
_cell.length_b   1.000
_cell.length_c   1.000
_cell.angle_alpha   90.00
_cell.angle_beta   90.00
_cell.angle_gamma   90.00
#
_symmetry.space_group_name_H-M   'P 1'
#
loop_
_entity.id
_entity.type
_entity.pdbx_description
1 polymer ?
#
loop_
_entity_poly.entity_id
_entity_poly.type
_entity_poly.pdbx_seq_one_letter_code
_entity_poly.pdbx_strand_id
1 'polypeptide(L)'
;TVQFNIPDFNSMGDTLSTLASVSSFNTNGEQTDQNAFGYRTVVVCSYDPNDKQVYPAGIGEQHYTLINNDELIYTIRFQNTGNDTAFNIIIADTLSNYLDRSTFRPITSSHPMQVTRNESGLVEFKFNHILLPDSTTNEPASHGYLMYGIKAQTPVPDNTLIANTAHIYFDFNPAIVTNTTQSLMVYNLPQTGTGITVQARILLEGG
;
A
#
# COMPACT_ATOMS: atom_id res chain seq x y z
N THR A 1 -6.50 15.24 -17.99
CA THR A 1 -5.69 14.09 -17.49
C THR A 1 -4.52 14.67 -16.73
N VAL A 2 -4.44 14.42 -15.42
CA VAL A 2 -3.28 14.80 -14.62
C VAL A 2 -2.30 13.63 -14.72
N GLN A 3 -1.14 13.87 -15.33
CA GLN A 3 -0.06 12.89 -15.38
C GLN A 3 0.89 13.16 -14.22
N PHE A 4 1.06 12.19 -13.34
CA PHE A 4 2.11 12.22 -12.31
C PHE A 4 3.27 11.36 -12.80
N ASN A 5 4.45 11.95 -12.91
CA ASN A 5 5.67 11.17 -13.01
C ASN A 5 6.00 10.63 -11.62
N ILE A 6 6.11 9.32 -11.51
CA ILE A 6 6.58 8.70 -10.28
C ILE A 6 8.08 9.06 -10.16
N PRO A 7 8.52 9.66 -9.03
CA PRO A 7 9.94 9.93 -8.81
C PRO A 7 10.74 8.63 -8.91
N ASP A 8 11.86 8.68 -9.58
CA ASP A 8 12.80 7.58 -9.66
C ASP A 8 13.69 7.51 -8.40
N PHE A 9 14.55 6.51 -8.34
CA PHE A 9 15.48 6.33 -7.22
C PHE A 9 16.43 7.52 -7.02
N ASN A 10 16.71 8.31 -8.07
CA ASN A 10 17.58 9.49 -7.99
C ASN A 10 16.88 10.68 -7.32
N SER A 11 15.57 10.62 -7.16
CA SER A 11 14.76 11.66 -6.49
C SER A 11 14.65 11.47 -4.98
N MET A 12 15.41 10.53 -4.39
CA MET A 12 15.39 10.27 -2.95
C MET A 12 15.86 11.47 -2.15
N GLY A 13 15.07 11.91 -1.17
CA GLY A 13 15.33 13.12 -0.38
C GLY A 13 14.73 14.39 -0.97
N ASP A 14 14.27 14.37 -2.22
CA ASP A 14 13.60 15.50 -2.85
C ASP A 14 12.22 15.73 -2.23
N THR A 15 11.79 16.97 -2.26
CA THR A 15 10.45 17.34 -1.81
C THR A 15 9.51 17.40 -2.99
N LEU A 16 8.53 16.50 -3.01
CA LEU A 16 7.40 16.59 -3.94
C LEU A 16 6.40 17.62 -3.42
N SER A 17 6.17 18.68 -4.18
CA SER A 17 5.19 19.71 -3.86
C SER A 17 4.03 19.65 -4.84
N THR A 18 2.83 19.44 -4.32
CA THR A 18 1.59 19.51 -5.11
C THR A 18 0.81 20.74 -4.68
N LEU A 19 0.48 21.59 -5.64
CA LEU A 19 -0.35 22.76 -5.42
C LEU A 19 -1.69 22.55 -6.12
N ALA A 20 -2.77 22.57 -5.36
CA ALA A 20 -4.12 22.64 -5.90
C ALA A 20 -4.72 24.01 -5.59
N SER A 21 -5.24 24.69 -6.61
CA SER A 21 -5.96 25.94 -6.43
C SER A 21 -7.41 25.80 -6.88
N VAL A 22 -8.31 26.40 -6.09
CA VAL A 22 -9.72 26.49 -6.41
C VAL A 22 -10.08 27.97 -6.48
N SER A 23 -10.66 28.38 -7.61
CA SER A 23 -11.14 29.75 -7.82
C SER A 23 -12.66 29.73 -7.96
N SER A 24 -13.34 30.63 -7.30
CA SER A 24 -14.77 30.89 -7.49
C SER A 24 -14.96 32.12 -8.36
N PHE A 25 -16.02 32.10 -9.17
CA PHE A 25 -16.38 33.18 -10.08
C PHE A 25 -17.85 33.53 -9.87
N ASN A 26 -18.18 34.82 -9.94
CA ASN A 26 -19.56 35.27 -9.94
C ASN A 26 -20.24 35.01 -11.30
N THR A 27 -21.52 35.31 -11.38
CA THR A 27 -22.31 35.14 -12.62
C THR A 27 -21.81 35.98 -13.79
N ASN A 28 -21.01 36.99 -13.54
CA ASN A 28 -20.41 37.87 -14.56
C ASN A 28 -19.02 37.39 -15.01
N GLY A 29 -18.53 36.27 -14.41
CA GLY A 29 -17.22 35.73 -14.76
C GLY A 29 -16.05 36.37 -14.01
N GLU A 30 -16.31 37.23 -13.02
CA GLU A 30 -15.29 37.84 -12.18
C GLU A 30 -14.91 36.89 -11.04
N GLN A 31 -13.60 36.72 -10.81
CA GLN A 31 -13.10 35.89 -9.72
C GLN A 31 -13.44 36.54 -8.36
N THR A 32 -14.20 35.81 -7.56
CA THR A 32 -14.68 36.30 -6.24
C THR A 32 -13.83 35.79 -5.09
N ASP A 33 -13.21 34.62 -5.27
CA ASP A 33 -12.34 34.04 -4.25
C ASP A 33 -11.33 33.10 -4.89
N GLN A 34 -10.20 32.92 -4.22
CA GLN A 34 -9.19 31.95 -4.60
C GLN A 34 -8.61 31.31 -3.34
N ASN A 35 -8.66 30.00 -3.28
CA ASN A 35 -8.01 29.24 -2.23
C ASN A 35 -6.98 28.30 -2.85
N ALA A 36 -5.79 28.25 -2.28
CA ALA A 36 -4.74 27.37 -2.72
C ALA A 36 -4.37 26.43 -1.57
N PHE A 37 -4.36 25.14 -1.86
CA PHE A 37 -3.90 24.11 -0.94
C PHE A 37 -2.59 23.53 -1.46
N GLY A 38 -1.54 23.64 -0.65
CA GLY A 38 -0.24 23.04 -0.96
C GLY A 38 -0.01 21.81 -0.11
N TYR A 39 0.27 20.67 -0.75
CA TYR A 39 0.75 19.47 -0.07
C TYR A 39 2.23 19.29 -0.39
N ARG A 40 3.02 19.06 0.64
CA ARG A 40 4.44 18.74 0.53
C ARG A 40 4.70 17.39 1.16
N THR A 41 5.36 16.53 0.42
CA THR A 41 5.89 15.28 0.94
C THR A 41 7.34 15.13 0.50
N VAL A 42 8.17 14.62 1.39
CA VAL A 42 9.54 14.26 1.02
C VAL A 42 9.48 12.87 0.38
N VAL A 43 10.17 12.70 -0.73
CA VAL A 43 10.38 11.37 -1.30
C VAL A 43 11.31 10.64 -0.36
N VAL A 44 10.74 9.87 0.56
CA VAL A 44 11.50 8.99 1.45
C VAL A 44 11.48 7.59 0.83
N CYS A 45 12.66 7.06 0.58
CA CYS A 45 12.81 5.63 0.48
C CYS A 45 12.79 5.10 1.92
N SER A 46 11.72 4.44 2.31
CA SER A 46 11.70 3.71 3.57
C SER A 46 12.77 2.61 3.47
N TYR A 47 13.84 2.77 4.21
CA TYR A 47 14.97 1.84 4.18
C TYR A 47 14.74 0.68 5.17
N ASP A 48 13.50 0.21 5.26
CA ASP A 48 13.25 -1.12 5.80
C ASP A 48 13.10 -2.06 4.60
N PRO A 49 14.11 -2.86 4.31
CA PRO A 49 14.09 -3.75 3.17
C PRO A 49 13.06 -4.88 3.31
N ASN A 50 12.45 -5.01 4.50
CA ASN A 50 11.47 -6.04 4.83
C ASN A 50 10.17 -5.37 5.30
N ASP A 51 9.40 -4.85 4.36
CA ASP A 51 8.19 -4.08 4.65
C ASP A 51 6.93 -4.68 4.06
N LYS A 52 5.79 -4.18 4.54
CA LYS A 52 4.47 -4.50 4.04
C LYS A 52 3.68 -3.24 3.76
N GLN A 53 3.00 -3.23 2.63
CA GLN A 53 2.15 -2.14 2.19
C GLN A 53 0.75 -2.65 1.86
N VAL A 54 -0.25 -1.76 1.92
CA VAL A 54 -1.62 -2.03 1.49
C VAL A 54 -2.10 -0.92 0.55
N TYR A 55 -2.80 -1.32 -0.51
CA TYR A 55 -3.50 -0.39 -1.39
C TYR A 55 -5.00 -0.75 -1.41
N PRO A 56 -5.90 0.23 -1.24
CA PRO A 56 -5.62 1.64 -0.95
C PRO A 56 -4.97 1.83 0.43
N ALA A 57 -4.08 2.83 0.55
CA ALA A 57 -3.38 3.14 1.80
C ALA A 57 -4.28 3.77 2.87
N GLY A 58 -5.54 4.06 2.48
CA GLY A 58 -6.49 4.79 3.31
C GLY A 58 -6.24 6.30 3.31
N ILE A 59 -7.15 7.05 3.94
CA ILE A 59 -7.13 8.51 3.98
C ILE A 59 -6.81 8.98 5.39
N GLY A 60 -5.89 9.94 5.50
CA GLY A 60 -5.47 10.53 6.78
C GLY A 60 -4.68 9.57 7.67
N GLU A 61 -4.33 10.02 8.86
CA GLU A 61 -3.52 9.26 9.84
C GLU A 61 -4.21 7.99 10.36
N GLN A 62 -5.54 7.94 10.26
CA GLN A 62 -6.34 6.78 10.69
C GLN A 62 -6.51 5.74 9.58
N HIS A 63 -5.97 5.99 8.37
CA HIS A 63 -6.09 5.08 7.23
C HIS A 63 -7.54 4.71 6.89
N TYR A 64 -8.46 5.69 6.89
CA TYR A 64 -9.87 5.46 6.55
C TYR A 64 -10.01 4.86 5.16
N THR A 65 -10.61 3.69 5.08
CA THR A 65 -10.83 2.94 3.84
C THR A 65 -12.33 2.70 3.66
N LEU A 66 -12.87 3.15 2.53
CA LEU A 66 -14.31 2.98 2.25
C LEU A 66 -14.66 1.51 2.03
N ILE A 67 -15.77 1.10 2.65
CA ILE A 67 -16.38 -0.21 2.43
C ILE A 67 -17.18 -0.15 1.12
N ASN A 68 -16.54 -0.46 0.00
CA ASN A 68 -17.12 -0.38 -1.34
C ASN A 68 -16.94 -1.68 -2.14
N ASN A 69 -16.64 -2.78 -1.45
CA ASN A 69 -16.35 -4.09 -2.05
C ASN A 69 -15.10 -4.12 -2.95
N ASP A 70 -14.24 -3.11 -2.85
CA ASP A 70 -12.95 -3.12 -3.53
C ASP A 70 -11.98 -4.08 -2.85
N GLU A 71 -10.96 -4.44 -3.58
CA GLU A 71 -9.92 -5.34 -3.11
C GLU A 71 -8.83 -4.57 -2.38
N LEU A 72 -8.40 -5.10 -1.24
CA LEU A 72 -7.16 -4.68 -0.58
C LEU A 72 -6.01 -5.44 -1.22
N ILE A 73 -5.06 -4.70 -1.79
CA ILE A 73 -3.86 -5.26 -2.42
C ILE A 73 -2.70 -5.09 -1.45
N TYR A 74 -2.15 -6.19 -0.99
CA TYR A 74 -0.96 -6.20 -0.14
C TYR A 74 0.29 -6.46 -0.95
N THR A 75 1.33 -5.69 -0.68
CA THR A 75 2.69 -5.90 -1.20
C THR A 75 3.62 -6.17 -0.03
N ILE A 76 4.36 -7.25 -0.09
CA ILE A 76 5.41 -7.57 0.89
C ILE A 76 6.74 -7.56 0.14
N ARG A 77 7.69 -6.78 0.63
CA ARG A 77 9.05 -6.71 0.10
C ARG A 77 10.02 -7.31 1.10
N PHE A 78 11.07 -7.91 0.59
CA PHE A 78 12.10 -8.50 1.42
C PHE A 78 13.48 -8.36 0.78
N GLN A 79 14.49 -8.30 1.62
CA GLN A 79 15.90 -8.27 1.19
C GLN A 79 16.74 -9.18 2.08
N ASN A 80 17.62 -9.93 1.48
CA ASN A 80 18.64 -10.66 2.22
C ASN A 80 19.77 -9.72 2.63
N THR A 81 19.72 -9.21 3.85
CA THR A 81 20.75 -8.38 4.47
C THR A 81 21.73 -9.19 5.32
N GLY A 82 21.69 -10.52 5.19
CA GLY A 82 22.62 -11.43 5.86
C GLY A 82 24.04 -11.34 5.27
N ASN A 83 24.80 -12.39 5.48
CA ASN A 83 26.18 -12.51 5.02
C ASN A 83 26.41 -13.74 4.12
N ASP A 84 25.34 -14.40 3.68
CA ASP A 84 25.37 -15.54 2.80
C ASP A 84 24.07 -15.63 1.99
N THR A 85 24.06 -16.42 0.92
CA THR A 85 22.92 -16.68 0.07
C THR A 85 21.79 -17.35 0.85
N ALA A 86 20.58 -16.79 0.81
CA ALA A 86 19.39 -17.44 1.33
C ALA A 86 18.87 -18.46 0.32
N PHE A 87 18.75 -19.72 0.75
CA PHE A 87 18.30 -20.82 -0.11
C PHE A 87 16.79 -20.89 -0.22
N ASN A 88 16.08 -20.62 0.87
CA ASN A 88 14.63 -20.66 0.92
C ASN A 88 14.11 -19.46 1.71
N ILE A 89 12.97 -18.94 1.28
CA ILE A 89 12.28 -17.90 2.03
C ILE A 89 10.83 -18.35 2.26
N ILE A 90 10.36 -18.21 3.49
CA ILE A 90 8.96 -18.42 3.84
C ILE A 90 8.42 -17.11 4.40
N ILE A 91 7.31 -16.64 3.82
CA ILE A 91 6.60 -15.48 4.34
C ILE A 91 5.26 -15.97 4.88
N ALA A 92 5.08 -15.80 6.18
CA ALA A 92 3.87 -16.18 6.91
C ALA A 92 3.03 -14.93 7.20
N ASP A 93 1.78 -14.95 6.80
CA ASP A 93 0.85 -13.84 6.91
C ASP A 93 -0.49 -14.33 7.46
N THR A 94 -0.92 -13.79 8.60
CA THR A 94 -2.18 -14.19 9.21
C THR A 94 -3.27 -13.17 8.88
N LEU A 95 -4.18 -13.58 8.00
CA LEU A 95 -5.28 -12.76 7.53
C LEU A 95 -6.31 -12.48 8.64
N SER A 96 -6.74 -11.23 8.76
CA SER A 96 -7.82 -10.84 9.65
C SER A 96 -9.11 -11.63 9.38
N ASN A 97 -9.89 -11.91 10.43
CA ASN A 97 -11.20 -12.54 10.29
C ASN A 97 -12.23 -11.65 9.58
N TYR A 98 -11.96 -10.37 9.41
CA TYR A 98 -12.78 -9.44 8.64
C TYR A 98 -12.47 -9.45 7.13
N LEU A 99 -11.53 -10.29 6.70
CA LEU A 99 -11.23 -10.50 5.29
C LEU A 99 -11.94 -11.76 4.76
N ASP A 100 -12.51 -11.66 3.58
CA ASP A 100 -13.14 -12.79 2.89
C ASP A 100 -12.05 -13.66 2.24
N ARG A 101 -11.68 -14.73 2.92
CA ARG A 101 -10.62 -15.66 2.49
C ARG A 101 -10.93 -16.36 1.16
N SER A 102 -12.20 -16.41 0.74
CA SER A 102 -12.58 -16.99 -0.55
C SER A 102 -12.13 -16.11 -1.72
N THR A 103 -11.96 -14.81 -1.49
CA THR A 103 -11.53 -13.84 -2.49
C THR A 103 -10.01 -13.70 -2.59
N PHE A 104 -9.26 -14.40 -1.72
CA PHE A 104 -7.81 -14.34 -1.74
C PHE A 104 -7.25 -14.81 -3.09
N ARG A 105 -6.39 -14.00 -3.68
CA ARG A 105 -5.67 -14.36 -4.91
C ARG A 105 -4.23 -13.83 -4.90
N PRO A 106 -3.25 -14.66 -5.20
CA PRO A 106 -1.91 -14.19 -5.53
C PRO A 106 -1.97 -13.35 -6.82
N ILE A 107 -1.23 -12.23 -6.87
CA ILE A 107 -1.18 -11.35 -8.06
C ILE A 107 0.12 -11.57 -8.81
N THR A 108 1.25 -11.37 -8.15
CA THR A 108 2.58 -11.50 -8.75
C THR A 108 3.65 -11.69 -7.67
N SER A 109 4.83 -12.12 -8.09
CA SER A 109 6.02 -12.19 -7.25
C SER A 109 7.28 -12.04 -8.11
N SER A 110 8.37 -11.60 -7.49
CA SER A 110 9.68 -11.46 -8.14
C SER A 110 10.31 -12.80 -8.52
N HIS A 111 9.97 -13.86 -7.78
CA HIS A 111 10.53 -15.20 -7.96
C HIS A 111 9.40 -16.23 -7.92
N PRO A 112 9.60 -17.43 -8.47
CA PRO A 112 8.63 -18.52 -8.38
C PRO A 112 8.28 -18.83 -6.93
N MET A 113 6.99 -18.86 -6.60
CA MET A 113 6.52 -19.15 -5.25
C MET A 113 5.40 -20.18 -5.23
N GLN A 114 5.29 -20.88 -4.11
CA GLN A 114 4.16 -21.74 -3.77
C GLN A 114 3.37 -21.07 -2.66
N VAL A 115 2.04 -21.15 -2.73
CA VAL A 115 1.14 -20.56 -1.72
C VAL A 115 0.36 -21.67 -1.06
N THR A 116 0.39 -21.70 0.27
CA THR A 116 -0.43 -22.61 1.08
C THR A 116 -1.28 -21.80 2.06
N ARG A 117 -2.50 -22.26 2.32
CA ARG A 117 -3.44 -21.59 3.23
C ARG A 117 -4.06 -22.63 4.16
N ASN A 118 -4.34 -22.22 5.38
CA ASN A 118 -5.09 -23.04 6.33
C ASN A 118 -6.40 -22.37 6.76
N GLU A 119 -7.22 -23.09 7.49
CA GLU A 119 -8.53 -22.62 7.97
C GLU A 119 -8.42 -21.51 9.03
N SER A 120 -7.28 -21.41 9.75
CA SER A 120 -7.08 -20.35 10.74
C SER A 120 -6.79 -18.98 10.10
N GLY A 121 -6.61 -18.93 8.77
CA GLY A 121 -6.28 -17.71 8.03
C GLY A 121 -4.80 -17.47 7.83
N LEU A 122 -3.93 -18.38 8.24
CA LEU A 122 -2.52 -18.32 7.91
C LEU A 122 -2.32 -18.62 6.44
N VAL A 123 -1.61 -17.72 5.75
CA VAL A 123 -1.13 -17.89 4.38
C VAL A 123 0.38 -17.98 4.44
N GLU A 124 0.96 -18.99 3.83
CA GLU A 124 2.40 -19.12 3.67
C GLU A 124 2.77 -19.03 2.18
N PHE A 125 3.69 -18.13 1.88
CA PHE A 125 4.32 -17.98 0.58
C PHE A 125 5.72 -18.56 0.67
N LYS A 126 6.00 -19.61 -0.11
CA LYS A 126 7.25 -20.37 -0.05
C LYS A 126 8.06 -20.19 -1.33
N PHE A 127 9.23 -19.63 -1.21
CA PHE A 127 10.21 -19.48 -2.27
C PHE A 127 11.30 -20.55 -2.07
N ASN A 128 11.06 -21.72 -2.61
CA ASN A 128 12.01 -22.83 -2.50
C ASN A 128 13.13 -22.68 -3.52
N HIS A 129 14.37 -22.86 -3.08
CA HIS A 129 15.57 -22.74 -3.92
C HIS A 129 15.65 -21.37 -4.62
N ILE A 130 15.29 -20.30 -3.91
CA ILE A 130 15.32 -18.94 -4.45
C ILE A 130 16.76 -18.48 -4.73
N LEU A 131 17.74 -18.96 -3.95
CA LEU A 131 19.17 -18.61 -4.05
C LEU A 131 19.38 -17.09 -4.04
N LEU A 132 18.72 -16.40 -3.12
CA LEU A 132 18.77 -14.95 -3.04
C LEU A 132 20.11 -14.51 -2.44
N PRO A 133 21.01 -13.84 -3.21
CA PRO A 133 22.30 -13.41 -2.69
C PRO A 133 22.11 -12.39 -1.55
N ASP A 134 23.11 -12.26 -0.72
CA ASP A 134 23.14 -11.18 0.28
C ASP A 134 23.43 -9.82 -0.36
N SER A 135 23.04 -8.75 0.35
CA SER A 135 23.16 -7.38 -0.16
C SER A 135 24.61 -6.90 -0.30
N THR A 136 25.56 -7.53 0.38
CA THR A 136 26.99 -7.19 0.25
C THR A 136 27.63 -7.84 -0.97
N THR A 137 27.13 -9.00 -1.36
CA THR A 137 27.59 -9.75 -2.54
C THR A 137 26.96 -9.20 -3.82
N ASN A 138 25.64 -8.97 -3.82
CA ASN A 138 24.91 -8.45 -4.99
C ASN A 138 23.64 -7.72 -4.54
N GLU A 139 23.77 -6.43 -4.22
CA GLU A 139 22.68 -5.62 -3.71
C GLU A 139 21.45 -5.64 -4.64
N PRO A 140 21.54 -5.37 -5.95
CA PRO A 140 20.36 -5.37 -6.82
C PRO A 140 19.63 -6.72 -6.89
N ALA A 141 20.33 -7.83 -6.76
CA ALA A 141 19.74 -9.17 -6.80
C ALA A 141 19.28 -9.69 -5.43
N SER A 142 19.61 -8.97 -4.34
CA SER A 142 19.27 -9.39 -2.97
C SER A 142 17.82 -9.14 -2.57
N HIS A 143 17.02 -8.52 -3.44
CA HIS A 143 15.63 -8.13 -3.20
C HIS A 143 14.61 -9.10 -3.76
N GLY A 144 13.48 -9.18 -3.09
CA GLY A 144 12.31 -9.86 -3.60
C GLY A 144 11.01 -9.20 -3.15
N TYR A 145 9.92 -9.56 -3.81
CA TYR A 145 8.58 -9.10 -3.43
C TYR A 145 7.51 -10.12 -3.83
N LEU A 146 6.38 -9.99 -3.18
CA LEU A 146 5.14 -10.63 -3.60
C LEU A 146 3.96 -9.66 -3.46
N MET A 147 2.89 -9.91 -4.21
CA MET A 147 1.62 -9.19 -4.11
C MET A 147 0.46 -10.17 -4.08
N TYR A 148 -0.52 -9.88 -3.25
CA TYR A 148 -1.79 -10.59 -3.24
C TYR A 148 -2.96 -9.63 -3.01
N GLY A 149 -4.14 -10.01 -3.48
CA GLY A 149 -5.37 -9.27 -3.30
C GLY A 149 -6.36 -10.07 -2.47
N ILE A 150 -7.18 -9.35 -1.68
CA ILE A 150 -8.25 -9.93 -0.87
C ILE A 150 -9.28 -8.86 -0.55
N LYS A 151 -10.56 -9.24 -0.48
CA LYS A 151 -11.64 -8.32 -0.12
C LYS A 151 -11.98 -8.39 1.36
N ALA A 152 -12.53 -7.31 1.90
CA ALA A 152 -13.18 -7.35 3.19
C ALA A 152 -14.46 -8.21 3.11
N GLN A 153 -14.85 -8.81 4.23
CA GLN A 153 -16.16 -9.49 4.32
C GLN A 153 -17.30 -8.48 4.09
N THR A 154 -18.44 -8.98 3.61
CA THR A 154 -19.65 -8.17 3.45
C THR A 154 -20.81 -8.87 4.15
N PRO A 155 -21.44 -8.24 5.16
CA PRO A 155 -21.10 -6.93 5.74
C PRO A 155 -19.90 -7.00 6.69
N VAL A 156 -19.16 -5.91 6.78
CA VAL A 156 -18.17 -5.66 7.84
C VAL A 156 -18.70 -4.54 8.73
N PRO A 157 -18.55 -4.60 10.07
CA PRO A 157 -19.00 -3.50 10.93
C PRO A 157 -18.29 -2.18 10.59
N ASP A 158 -19.01 -1.07 10.69
CA ASP A 158 -18.42 0.27 10.54
C ASP A 158 -17.32 0.52 11.58
N ASN A 159 -16.30 1.24 11.22
CA ASN A 159 -15.11 1.47 12.06
C ASN A 159 -14.35 0.20 12.45
N THR A 160 -14.35 -0.82 11.59
CA THR A 160 -13.54 -2.03 11.80
C THR A 160 -12.11 -1.78 11.37
N LEU A 161 -11.16 -1.97 12.28
CA LEU A 161 -9.73 -1.93 11.96
C LEU A 161 -9.27 -3.29 11.44
N ILE A 162 -8.75 -3.31 10.22
CA ILE A 162 -8.02 -4.43 9.64
C ILE A 162 -6.53 -4.11 9.76
N ALA A 163 -5.86 -4.77 10.69
CA ALA A 163 -4.41 -4.71 10.85
C ALA A 163 -3.78 -5.98 10.29
N ASN A 164 -2.65 -5.86 9.61
CA ASN A 164 -1.98 -7.01 9.03
C ASN A 164 -0.45 -6.86 9.05
N THR A 165 0.24 -7.92 9.52
CA THR A 165 1.69 -8.00 9.70
C THR A 165 2.18 -9.32 9.14
N ALA A 166 3.29 -9.31 8.42
CA ALA A 166 3.91 -10.53 7.90
C ALA A 166 5.22 -10.86 8.65
N HIS A 167 5.56 -12.13 8.63
CA HIS A 167 6.78 -12.67 9.20
C HIS A 167 7.59 -13.33 8.10
N ILE A 168 8.82 -12.89 7.89
CA ILE A 168 9.71 -13.33 6.82
C ILE A 168 10.82 -14.18 7.41
N TYR A 169 10.93 -15.42 6.99
CA TYR A 169 11.94 -16.37 7.41
C TYR A 169 12.92 -16.61 6.26
N PHE A 170 14.18 -16.32 6.51
CA PHE A 170 15.30 -16.65 5.65
C PHE A 170 15.93 -17.95 6.14
N ASP A 171 15.74 -19.03 5.40
CA ASP A 171 16.19 -20.39 5.78
C ASP A 171 15.71 -20.78 7.19
N PHE A 172 16.63 -21.02 8.12
CA PHE A 172 16.34 -21.41 9.50
C PHE A 172 16.46 -20.26 10.51
N ASN A 173 16.62 -19.02 10.04
CA ASN A 173 16.77 -17.87 10.90
C ASN A 173 15.44 -17.47 11.58
N PRO A 174 15.48 -16.77 12.71
CA PRO A 174 14.29 -16.17 13.29
C PRO A 174 13.59 -15.23 12.29
N ALA A 175 12.27 -15.10 12.45
CA ALA A 175 11.48 -14.23 11.58
C ALA A 175 11.92 -12.77 11.68
N ILE A 176 12.03 -12.12 10.53
CA ILE A 176 11.99 -10.68 10.42
C ILE A 176 10.52 -10.27 10.31
N VAL A 177 10.07 -9.40 11.22
CA VAL A 177 8.68 -8.95 11.28
C VAL A 177 8.55 -7.64 10.51
N THR A 178 7.63 -7.58 9.56
CA THR A 178 7.36 -6.33 8.81
C THR A 178 6.66 -5.29 9.69
N ASN A 179 6.56 -4.05 9.20
CA ASN A 179 5.59 -3.12 9.75
C ASN A 179 4.17 -3.68 9.64
N THR A 180 3.26 -3.15 10.47
CA THR A 180 1.83 -3.47 10.43
C THR A 180 1.12 -2.49 9.51
N THR A 181 0.45 -2.98 8.48
CA THR A 181 -0.48 -2.18 7.68
C THR A 181 -1.82 -2.05 8.42
N GLN A 182 -2.49 -0.91 8.24
CA GLN A 182 -3.78 -0.62 8.86
C GLN A 182 -4.77 -0.12 7.81
N SER A 183 -6.01 -0.60 7.89
CA SER A 183 -7.15 -0.11 7.10
C SER A 183 -8.35 0.00 8.03
N LEU A 184 -8.76 1.23 8.37
CA LEU A 184 -9.97 1.48 9.16
C LEU A 184 -11.17 1.53 8.22
N MET A 185 -11.91 0.44 8.19
CA MET A 185 -13.04 0.25 7.28
C MET A 185 -14.24 1.08 7.71
N VAL A 186 -14.71 1.99 6.85
CA VAL A 186 -15.83 2.90 7.12
C VAL A 186 -16.81 2.94 5.96
N TYR A 187 -18.11 3.08 6.25
CA TYR A 187 -19.12 3.31 5.20
C TYR A 187 -19.09 4.74 4.67
N ASN A 188 -18.73 5.70 5.51
CA ASN A 188 -18.61 7.10 5.13
C ASN A 188 -17.32 7.67 5.70
N LEU A 189 -16.62 8.46 4.90
CA LEU A 189 -15.47 9.20 5.40
C LEU A 189 -15.91 10.22 6.46
N PRO A 190 -15.17 10.37 7.57
CA PRO A 190 -15.48 11.40 8.57
C PRO A 190 -15.44 12.77 7.89
N GLN A 191 -16.49 13.54 8.12
CA GLN A 191 -16.56 14.93 7.63
C GLN A 191 -15.64 15.78 8.50
N THR A 192 -14.49 16.13 8.00
CA THR A 192 -13.60 17.10 8.65
C THR A 192 -14.01 18.51 8.23
N GLY A 193 -14.82 19.18 9.04
CA GLY A 193 -15.12 20.61 8.90
C GLY A 193 -16.50 20.94 8.30
N THR A 194 -17.05 22.02 8.79
CA THR A 194 -18.31 22.62 8.37
C THR A 194 -18.24 23.11 6.91
N GLY A 195 -18.99 22.42 6.07
CA GLY A 195 -19.63 23.02 4.91
C GLY A 195 -18.77 23.66 3.81
N ILE A 196 -17.84 22.93 3.21
CA ILE A 196 -17.37 23.30 1.87
C ILE A 196 -17.90 22.26 0.88
N THR A 197 -18.93 22.63 0.11
CA THR A 197 -19.33 21.85 -1.06
C THR A 197 -18.35 22.16 -2.19
N VAL A 198 -17.43 21.25 -2.46
CA VAL A 198 -16.56 21.36 -3.64
C VAL A 198 -17.32 20.83 -4.84
N GLN A 199 -17.83 21.72 -5.68
CA GLN A 199 -18.30 21.34 -7.01
C GLN A 199 -17.11 21.34 -7.98
N ALA A 200 -16.58 20.17 -8.28
CA ALA A 200 -15.60 20.02 -9.35
C ALA A 200 -16.33 20.08 -10.69
N ARG A 201 -16.15 21.14 -11.47
CA ARG A 201 -16.61 21.24 -12.86
C ARG A 201 -15.44 20.88 -13.76
N ILE A 202 -15.52 19.73 -14.42
CA ILE A 202 -14.60 19.38 -15.50
C ILE A 202 -15.08 20.14 -16.73
N LEU A 203 -14.35 21.17 -17.15
CA LEU A 203 -14.53 21.78 -18.46
C LEU A 203 -13.77 20.90 -19.46
N LEU A 204 -14.50 20.15 -20.26
CA LEU A 204 -13.96 19.56 -21.48
C LEU A 204 -13.95 20.67 -22.53
N GLU A 205 -12.77 21.21 -22.83
CA GLU A 205 -12.60 22.02 -24.04
C GLU A 205 -12.69 21.07 -25.23
N GLY A 206 -13.81 21.16 -25.94
CA GLY A 206 -13.99 20.52 -27.24
C GLY A 206 -13.13 21.25 -28.26
N GLY A 207 -12.26 20.51 -28.97
CA GLY A 207 -11.64 20.93 -30.20
C GLY A 207 -12.61 20.80 -31.40
#